data_94c88e6a6c71452f7a6bb9dd674a8192
#
_entry.id   94c88e6a6c71452f7a6bb9dd674a8192
#
_cell.length_a   1.000
_cell.length_b   1.000
_cell.length_c   1.000
_cell.angle_alpha   90.00
_cell.angle_beta   90.00
_cell.angle_gamma   90.00
#
_symmetry.space_group_name_H-M   'P 1'
#
loop_
_entity.id
_entity.type
_entity.pdbx_description
1 polymer ?
#
loop_
_entity_poly.entity_id
_entity_poly.type
_entity_poly.pdbx_seq_one_letter_code
_entity_poly.pdbx_strand_id
1 'polypeptide(L)'
;MRYSLALFMAVVTGWTFSPPVAAADSSVDKPSDTALLEQIATLAGDDAAARKQALFDLAKTGDSRLEAFLENYRTGSVYLWNDQIVVCTETEEDEDFNELAPLTHPLTGEPLLGDDDKQVKPDVSDLGDISPNRD
;
A
#
# COMPACT_ATOMS: atom_id res chain seq x y z
N MET A 1 73.58 -46.51 -6.63
CA MET A 1 72.46 -47.46 -6.49
C MET A 1 71.86 -47.27 -5.10
N ARG A 2 70.94 -46.45 -4.95
CA ARG A 2 70.17 -46.32 -3.70
C ARG A 2 68.82 -45.71 -4.05
N TYR A 3 67.78 -46.50 -4.06
CA TYR A 3 66.40 -46.09 -4.30
C TYR A 3 65.82 -45.54 -3.01
N SER A 4 65.50 -44.29 -3.02
CA SER A 4 64.79 -43.64 -1.91
C SER A 4 63.31 -43.63 -2.23
N LEU A 5 62.56 -44.43 -1.50
CA LEU A 5 61.12 -44.55 -1.60
C LEU A 5 60.49 -43.37 -0.80
N ALA A 6 59.94 -42.37 -1.48
CA ALA A 6 59.24 -41.33 -0.86
C ALA A 6 57.76 -41.70 -0.71
N LEU A 7 57.37 -41.91 0.54
CA LEU A 7 55.97 -42.17 0.94
C LEU A 7 55.18 -40.89 0.89
N PHE A 8 54.27 -40.74 -0.07
CA PHE A 8 53.33 -39.64 -0.14
C PHE A 8 52.12 -39.95 0.75
N MET A 9 52.07 -39.30 1.92
CA MET A 9 50.90 -39.28 2.76
C MET A 9 49.90 -38.26 2.19
N ALA A 10 48.82 -38.74 1.59
CA ALA A 10 47.72 -37.91 1.18
C ALA A 10 46.87 -37.53 2.42
N VAL A 11 47.00 -36.29 2.85
CA VAL A 11 46.11 -35.71 3.85
C VAL A 11 44.82 -35.33 3.15
N VAL A 12 43.79 -36.12 3.33
CA VAL A 12 42.42 -35.79 2.92
C VAL A 12 41.85 -34.83 3.97
N THR A 13 41.99 -33.54 3.74
CA THR A 13 41.27 -32.52 4.50
C THR A 13 39.81 -32.54 4.06
N GLY A 14 38.97 -33.17 4.87
CA GLY A 14 37.53 -33.12 4.70
C GLY A 14 37.00 -31.68 4.89
N TRP A 15 36.64 -31.07 3.79
CA TRP A 15 35.86 -29.84 3.82
C TRP A 15 34.42 -30.19 4.20
N THR A 16 34.09 -29.98 5.44
CA THR A 16 32.68 -29.95 5.85
C THR A 16 32.05 -28.69 5.28
N PHE A 17 31.36 -28.88 4.16
CA PHE A 17 30.50 -27.84 3.60
C PHE A 17 29.30 -27.74 4.52
N SER A 18 29.34 -26.82 5.50
CA SER A 18 28.12 -26.38 6.20
C SER A 18 27.36 -25.56 5.23
N PRO A 19 26.12 -25.94 4.85
CA PRO A 19 25.27 -25.03 4.08
C PRO A 19 25.01 -23.79 4.93
N PRO A 20 25.06 -22.59 4.36
CA PRO A 20 24.61 -21.41 5.06
C PRO A 20 23.14 -21.65 5.40
N VAL A 21 22.83 -21.68 6.70
CA VAL A 21 21.46 -21.56 7.15
C VAL A 21 21.03 -20.19 6.68
N ALA A 22 20.27 -20.16 5.60
CA ALA A 22 19.58 -18.96 5.21
C ALA A 22 18.71 -18.60 6.41
N ALA A 23 19.10 -17.56 7.14
CA ALA A 23 18.21 -16.94 8.09
C ALA A 23 16.97 -16.58 7.29
N ALA A 24 15.85 -17.24 7.57
CA ALA A 24 14.57 -16.83 7.06
C ALA A 24 14.39 -15.42 7.61
N ASP A 25 14.62 -14.45 6.75
CA ASP A 25 14.28 -13.07 7.02
C ASP A 25 12.77 -13.08 7.17
N SER A 26 12.32 -13.06 8.42
CA SER A 26 10.94 -12.82 8.76
C SER A 26 10.68 -11.31 8.58
N SER A 27 11.04 -10.78 7.42
CA SER A 27 10.39 -9.61 6.89
C SER A 27 8.97 -10.06 6.64
N VAL A 28 8.09 -9.76 7.57
CA VAL A 28 6.67 -9.64 7.30
C VAL A 28 6.62 -8.77 6.05
N ASP A 29 6.35 -9.38 4.90
CA ASP A 29 6.32 -8.70 3.62
C ASP A 29 5.27 -7.60 3.76
N LYS A 30 5.77 -6.38 4.02
CA LYS A 30 4.90 -5.20 4.07
C LYS A 30 4.25 -5.10 2.70
N PRO A 31 2.91 -5.14 2.63
CA PRO A 31 2.24 -5.14 1.34
C PRO A 31 2.69 -3.91 0.54
N SER A 32 2.96 -4.12 -0.74
CA SER A 32 3.33 -3.03 -1.63
C SER A 32 2.21 -2.00 -1.72
N ASP A 33 2.54 -0.76 -2.02
CA ASP A 33 1.55 0.30 -2.19
C ASP A 33 0.52 -0.08 -3.25
N THR A 34 0.94 -0.71 -4.34
CA THR A 34 0.05 -1.21 -5.39
C THR A 34 -0.95 -2.23 -4.86
N ALA A 35 -0.50 -3.20 -4.07
CA ALA A 35 -1.40 -4.21 -3.49
C ALA A 35 -2.41 -3.60 -2.51
N LEU A 36 -2.00 -2.61 -1.73
CA LEU A 36 -2.90 -1.88 -0.84
C LEU A 36 -3.92 -1.05 -1.62
N LEU A 37 -3.49 -0.36 -2.68
CA LEU A 37 -4.38 0.43 -3.54
C LEU A 37 -5.40 -0.44 -4.28
N GLU A 38 -5.03 -1.64 -4.72
CA GLU A 38 -5.96 -2.60 -5.32
C GLU A 38 -7.03 -3.06 -4.32
N GLN A 39 -6.64 -3.34 -3.08
CA GLN A 39 -7.60 -3.68 -2.03
C GLN A 39 -8.51 -2.50 -1.67
N ILE A 40 -7.95 -1.30 -1.58
CA ILE A 40 -8.71 -0.06 -1.37
C ILE A 40 -9.70 0.15 -2.52
N ALA A 41 -9.30 -0.06 -3.77
CA ALA A 41 -10.16 0.08 -4.94
C ALA A 41 -11.41 -0.84 -4.88
N THR A 42 -11.31 -1.99 -4.22
CA THR A 42 -12.46 -2.88 -4.01
C THR A 42 -13.57 -2.22 -3.19
N LEU A 43 -13.24 -1.23 -2.36
CA LEU A 43 -14.22 -0.49 -1.55
C LEU A 43 -15.14 0.41 -2.40
N ALA A 44 -14.72 0.78 -3.61
CA ALA A 44 -15.54 1.53 -4.55
C ALA A 44 -16.57 0.64 -5.29
N GLY A 45 -16.43 -0.68 -5.21
CA GLY A 45 -17.34 -1.64 -5.85
C GLY A 45 -18.73 -1.67 -5.21
N ASP A 46 -19.72 -2.15 -5.97
CA ASP A 46 -21.12 -2.26 -5.53
C ASP A 46 -21.39 -3.49 -4.66
N ASP A 47 -20.47 -4.46 -4.62
CA ASP A 47 -20.63 -5.69 -3.82
C ASP A 47 -20.31 -5.44 -2.34
N ALA A 48 -21.36 -5.39 -1.53
CA ALA A 48 -21.25 -5.18 -0.09
C ALA A 48 -20.42 -6.26 0.63
N ALA A 49 -20.47 -7.52 0.15
CA ALA A 49 -19.71 -8.60 0.74
C ALA A 49 -18.21 -8.45 0.42
N ALA A 50 -17.88 -8.11 -0.82
CA ALA A 50 -16.51 -7.83 -1.24
C ALA A 50 -15.92 -6.63 -0.50
N ARG A 51 -16.68 -5.53 -0.35
CA ARG A 51 -16.27 -4.35 0.44
C ARG A 51 -15.96 -4.72 1.89
N LYS A 52 -16.86 -5.48 2.53
CA LYS A 52 -16.66 -5.92 3.92
C LYS A 52 -15.42 -6.79 4.07
N GLN A 53 -15.19 -7.71 3.13
CA GLN A 53 -14.01 -8.56 3.13
C GLN A 53 -12.73 -7.73 2.95
N ALA A 54 -12.72 -6.80 1.99
CA ALA A 54 -11.58 -5.90 1.76
C ALA A 54 -11.24 -5.07 3.00
N LEU A 55 -12.23 -4.50 3.69
CA LEU A 55 -12.02 -3.78 4.95
C LEU A 55 -11.40 -4.65 6.03
N PHE A 56 -11.88 -5.90 6.16
CA PHE A 56 -11.33 -6.84 7.12
C PHE A 56 -9.87 -7.21 6.81
N ASP A 57 -9.57 -7.43 5.53
CA ASP A 57 -8.21 -7.77 5.09
C ASP A 57 -7.26 -6.58 5.25
N LEU A 58 -7.70 -5.36 4.91
CA LEU A 58 -6.94 -4.13 5.16
C LEU A 58 -6.65 -3.94 6.65
N ALA A 59 -7.65 -4.11 7.52
CA ALA A 59 -7.46 -3.99 8.96
C ALA A 59 -6.48 -5.03 9.53
N LYS A 60 -6.43 -6.23 8.94
CA LYS A 60 -5.52 -7.30 9.37
C LYS A 60 -4.06 -7.07 8.99
N THR A 61 -3.79 -6.27 7.99
CA THR A 61 -2.40 -6.00 7.56
C THR A 61 -1.57 -5.33 8.65
N GLY A 62 -2.21 -4.58 9.56
CA GLY A 62 -1.53 -3.82 10.60
C GLY A 62 -0.60 -2.71 10.07
N ASP A 63 -0.77 -2.32 8.80
CA ASP A 63 0.01 -1.24 8.20
C ASP A 63 -0.48 0.11 8.72
N SER A 64 0.42 0.88 9.34
CA SER A 64 0.08 2.18 9.95
C SER A 64 -0.46 3.21 8.93
N ARG A 65 -0.14 3.07 7.65
CA ARG A 65 -0.67 3.95 6.59
C ARG A 65 -2.17 3.77 6.40
N LEU A 66 -2.68 2.57 6.70
CA LEU A 66 -4.11 2.26 6.60
C LEU A 66 -4.92 2.80 7.77
N GLU A 67 -4.28 3.10 8.91
CA GLU A 67 -4.99 3.64 10.07
C GLU A 67 -5.69 4.95 9.73
N ALA A 68 -4.97 5.91 9.14
CA ALA A 68 -5.53 7.18 8.69
C ALA A 68 -6.56 6.99 7.57
N PHE A 69 -6.30 6.08 6.62
CA PHE A 69 -7.24 5.77 5.56
C PHE A 69 -8.56 5.21 6.09
N LEU A 70 -8.51 4.21 6.98
CA LEU A 70 -9.71 3.60 7.55
C LEU A 70 -10.52 4.57 8.41
N GLU A 71 -9.85 5.49 9.10
CA GLU A 71 -10.54 6.57 9.82
C GLU A 71 -11.26 7.52 8.85
N ASN A 72 -10.58 7.95 7.77
CA ASN A 72 -11.20 8.78 6.73
C ASN A 72 -12.36 8.05 6.03
N TYR A 73 -12.23 6.76 5.78
CA TYR A 73 -13.32 5.96 5.22
C TYR A 73 -14.53 5.90 6.17
N ARG A 74 -14.29 5.70 7.46
CA ARG A 74 -15.35 5.67 8.49
C ARG A 74 -16.07 7.01 8.63
N THR A 75 -15.34 8.12 8.50
CA THR A 75 -15.90 9.48 8.62
C THR A 75 -16.56 9.98 7.33
N GLY A 76 -16.45 9.24 6.22
CA GLY A 76 -17.02 9.63 4.94
C GLY A 76 -16.18 10.64 4.16
N SER A 77 -14.87 10.66 4.40
CA SER A 77 -13.93 11.58 3.73
C SER A 77 -13.19 10.91 2.56
N VAL A 78 -13.64 9.73 2.13
CA VAL A 78 -13.05 8.97 1.02
C VAL A 78 -13.99 8.96 -0.16
N TYR A 79 -13.47 9.28 -1.33
CA TYR A 79 -14.24 9.47 -2.54
C TYR A 79 -13.61 8.73 -3.73
N LEU A 80 -14.39 8.52 -4.77
CA LEU A 80 -13.95 8.08 -6.08
C LEU A 80 -13.87 9.28 -7.02
N TRP A 81 -12.70 9.48 -7.63
CA TRP A 81 -12.48 10.52 -8.63
C TRP A 81 -11.63 9.97 -9.78
N ASN A 82 -12.12 10.06 -11.02
CA ASN A 82 -11.47 9.48 -12.21
C ASN A 82 -11.03 8.01 -12.01
N ASP A 83 -11.91 7.18 -11.46
CA ASP A 83 -11.64 5.76 -11.14
C ASP A 83 -10.52 5.53 -10.11
N GLN A 84 -10.11 6.58 -9.42
CA GLN A 84 -9.13 6.51 -8.34
C GLN A 84 -9.77 6.85 -6.99
N ILE A 85 -9.35 6.12 -5.96
CA ILE A 85 -9.75 6.46 -4.60
C ILE A 85 -8.88 7.59 -4.08
N VAL A 86 -9.52 8.61 -3.57
CA VAL A 86 -8.91 9.84 -3.07
C VAL A 86 -9.49 10.18 -1.71
N VAL A 87 -8.79 11.00 -0.95
CA VAL A 87 -9.26 11.53 0.33
C VAL A 87 -9.44 13.03 0.22
N CYS A 88 -10.58 13.51 0.74
CA CYS A 88 -10.86 14.93 0.91
C CYS A 88 -11.44 15.13 2.31
N THR A 89 -10.70 15.79 3.18
CA THR A 89 -11.10 16.04 4.57
C THR A 89 -11.70 17.43 4.78
N GLU A 90 -11.41 18.35 3.88
CA GLU A 90 -11.86 19.74 3.95
C GLU A 90 -12.25 20.21 2.55
N THR A 91 -13.19 21.11 2.45
CA THR A 91 -13.59 21.76 1.20
C THR A 91 -13.19 23.23 1.23
N GLU A 92 -12.94 23.82 0.07
CA GLU A 92 -12.63 25.23 -0.11
C GLU A 92 -13.66 25.85 -1.05
N GLU A 93 -14.02 27.09 -0.84
CA GLU A 93 -14.87 27.87 -1.74
C GLU A 93 -13.98 28.72 -2.68
N ASP A 94 -14.29 28.72 -3.97
CA ASP A 94 -13.65 29.60 -4.94
C ASP A 94 -14.36 30.97 -5.01
N GLU A 95 -13.86 31.86 -5.89
CA GLU A 95 -14.41 33.21 -6.06
C GLU A 95 -15.84 33.20 -6.65
N ASP A 96 -16.27 32.10 -7.25
CA ASP A 96 -17.59 31.88 -7.84
C ASP A 96 -18.55 31.12 -6.91
N PHE A 97 -18.15 30.87 -5.65
CA PHE A 97 -18.88 30.10 -4.64
C PHE A 97 -19.07 28.61 -4.98
N ASN A 98 -18.17 28.03 -5.78
CA ASN A 98 -18.14 26.58 -5.97
C ASN A 98 -17.34 25.93 -4.84
N GLU A 99 -17.83 24.81 -4.34
CA GLU A 99 -17.10 24.00 -3.36
C GLU A 99 -16.07 23.12 -4.08
N LEU A 100 -14.82 23.39 -3.82
CA LEU A 100 -13.69 22.64 -4.32
C LEU A 100 -13.17 21.64 -3.28
N ALA A 101 -12.80 20.48 -3.73
CA ALA A 101 -12.25 19.41 -2.90
C ALA A 101 -10.73 19.25 -3.11
N PRO A 102 -9.88 19.75 -2.21
CA PRO A 102 -8.45 19.48 -2.26
C PRO A 102 -8.20 17.99 -2.04
N LEU A 103 -7.73 17.29 -3.09
CA LEU A 103 -7.53 15.85 -3.04
C LEU A 103 -6.17 15.47 -2.47
N THR A 104 -6.16 14.39 -1.68
CA THR A 104 -4.96 13.79 -1.12
C THR A 104 -4.89 12.30 -1.43
N HIS A 105 -3.67 11.77 -1.45
CA HIS A 105 -3.41 10.36 -1.71
C HIS A 105 -3.86 9.50 -0.50
N PRO A 106 -4.58 8.40 -0.71
CA PRO A 106 -5.20 7.64 0.37
C PRO A 106 -4.23 6.97 1.35
N LEU A 107 -3.01 6.65 0.92
CA LEU A 107 -2.01 5.98 1.77
C LEU A 107 -0.97 6.94 2.36
N THR A 108 -0.58 7.99 1.62
CA THR A 108 0.47 8.90 2.07
C THR A 108 -0.05 10.18 2.70
N GLY A 109 -1.32 10.55 2.40
CA GLY A 109 -1.90 11.82 2.81
C GLY A 109 -1.30 13.03 2.10
N GLU A 110 -0.42 12.82 1.11
CA GLU A 110 0.19 13.89 0.34
C GLU A 110 -0.83 14.51 -0.64
N PRO A 111 -0.73 15.80 -0.93
CA PRO A 111 -1.57 16.43 -1.94
C PRO A 111 -1.47 15.73 -3.29
N LEU A 112 -2.59 15.45 -3.93
CA LEU A 112 -2.63 14.95 -5.28
C LEU A 112 -2.28 16.10 -6.23
N LEU A 113 -1.22 15.95 -7.02
CA LEU A 113 -0.78 16.99 -7.94
C LEU A 113 -1.25 16.70 -9.36
N GLY A 114 -1.71 17.74 -10.03
CA GLY A 114 -2.02 17.72 -11.45
C GLY A 114 -0.77 17.93 -12.33
N ASP A 115 -1.00 18.04 -13.65
CA ASP A 115 0.07 18.21 -14.64
C ASP A 115 0.84 19.54 -14.49
N ASP A 116 0.29 20.49 -13.74
CA ASP A 116 0.89 21.82 -13.48
C ASP A 116 1.55 21.92 -12.10
N ASP A 117 1.84 20.80 -11.46
CA ASP A 117 2.39 20.69 -10.10
C ASP A 117 1.54 21.38 -9.01
N LYS A 118 0.28 21.66 -9.29
CA LYS A 118 -0.66 22.19 -8.31
C LYS A 118 -1.55 21.09 -7.76
N GLN A 119 -2.02 21.28 -6.53
CA GLN A 119 -2.96 20.35 -5.94
C GLN A 119 -4.26 20.30 -6.77
N VAL A 120 -4.69 19.07 -7.05
CA VAL A 120 -5.95 18.81 -7.75
C VAL A 120 -7.10 19.17 -6.81
N LYS A 121 -7.99 20.04 -7.28
CA LYS A 121 -9.17 20.53 -6.55
C LYS A 121 -10.39 20.51 -7.47
N PRO A 122 -10.99 19.33 -7.73
CA PRO A 122 -12.23 19.27 -8.49
C PRO A 122 -13.39 19.86 -7.70
N ASP A 123 -14.48 20.13 -8.40
CA ASP A 123 -15.77 20.42 -7.77
C ASP A 123 -16.23 19.21 -6.94
N VAL A 124 -16.79 19.46 -5.75
CA VAL A 124 -17.29 18.38 -4.87
C VAL A 124 -18.33 17.51 -5.59
N SER A 125 -19.09 18.08 -6.53
CA SER A 125 -20.08 17.35 -7.31
C SER A 125 -19.49 16.30 -8.27
N ASP A 126 -18.20 16.40 -8.60
CA ASP A 126 -17.48 15.44 -9.43
C ASP A 126 -16.98 14.23 -8.64
N LEU A 127 -17.15 14.23 -7.32
CA LEU A 127 -16.70 13.15 -6.45
C LEU A 127 -17.80 12.10 -6.24
N GLY A 128 -17.44 10.83 -6.44
CA GLY A 128 -18.27 9.70 -6.07
C GLY A 128 -18.08 9.35 -4.59
N ASP A 129 -19.12 9.47 -3.77
CA ASP A 129 -19.07 9.03 -2.37
C ASP A 129 -18.97 7.49 -2.28
N ILE A 130 -18.00 6.98 -1.54
CA ILE A 130 -17.81 5.55 -1.28
C ILE A 130 -17.88 5.20 0.21
N SER A 131 -18.38 6.11 1.03
CA SER A 131 -18.48 5.90 2.48
C SER A 131 -19.34 4.67 2.84
N PRO A 132 -19.10 4.03 4.00
CA PRO A 132 -19.84 2.83 4.40
C PRO A 132 -21.32 3.10 4.70
N ASN A 133 -21.70 4.35 4.92
CA ASN A 133 -23.05 4.77 5.31
C ASN A 133 -23.90 5.22 4.11
N ARG A 134 -23.48 4.90 2.89
CA ARG A 134 -24.21 5.21 1.67
C ARG A 134 -25.31 4.17 1.44
N ASP A 135 -26.51 4.43 1.95
CA ASP A 135 -27.76 3.72 1.69
C ASP A 135 -28.77 4.67 1.04
#